data_9ab627837bfde6921cf451bdf5a7bf18
#
_entry.id   9ab627837bfde6921cf451bdf5a7bf18
#
_cell.length_a   1.000
_cell.length_b   1.000
_cell.length_c   1.000
_cell.angle_alpha   90.00
_cell.angle_beta   90.00
_cell.angle_gamma   90.00
#
_symmetry.space_group_name_H-M   'P 1'
#
loop_
_entity.id
_entity.type
_entity.pdbx_description
1 polymer ?
#
loop_
_entity_poly.entity_id
_entity_poly.type
_entity_poly.pdbx_seq_one_letter_code
_entity_poly.pdbx_strand_id
1 'polypeptide(L)'
;MSENAIKSRRAELLVEAFLEDLKPSRFVKAESENLDFDFVVAFKKPDGGLKYCAIEVMQTDSLINGEFHFMTGRWSIDAFNSNMPTIIFVADTKRNQLYYGFASRIKTIHAAHKAGFFEVAVPTTLVGPSPDDKRRFVEAVLNS
;
A
#
# COMPACT_ATOMS: atom_id res chain seq x y z
N MET A 1 -25.32 -4.54 -1.72
CA MET A 1 -23.91 -4.13 -1.63
C MET A 1 -23.56 -3.30 -2.85
N SER A 2 -22.95 -2.14 -2.66
CA SER A 2 -22.60 -1.29 -3.81
C SER A 2 -21.45 -1.92 -4.61
N GLU A 3 -21.36 -1.57 -5.88
CA GLU A 3 -20.27 -2.02 -6.75
C GLU A 3 -18.89 -1.66 -6.18
N ASN A 4 -18.76 -0.45 -5.59
CA ASN A 4 -17.51 0.00 -4.99
C ASN A 4 -17.09 -0.86 -3.79
N ALA A 5 -18.03 -1.29 -2.95
CA ALA A 5 -17.74 -2.16 -1.81
C ALA A 5 -17.23 -3.53 -2.26
N ILE A 6 -17.80 -4.09 -3.35
CA ILE A 6 -17.36 -5.36 -3.91
C ILE A 6 -15.94 -5.24 -4.46
N LYS A 7 -15.64 -4.17 -5.19
CA LYS A 7 -14.29 -3.92 -5.74
C LYS A 7 -13.26 -3.76 -4.64
N SER A 8 -13.57 -3.02 -3.56
CA SER A 8 -12.68 -2.83 -2.44
C SER A 8 -12.34 -4.14 -1.73
N ARG A 9 -13.34 -5.02 -1.57
CA ARG A 9 -13.12 -6.34 -0.99
C ARG A 9 -12.20 -7.19 -1.86
N ARG A 10 -12.38 -7.14 -3.17
CA ARG A 10 -11.53 -7.87 -4.12
C ARG A 10 -10.08 -7.36 -4.05
N ALA A 11 -9.89 -6.04 -4.00
CA ALA A 11 -8.57 -5.45 -3.86
C ALA A 11 -7.89 -5.93 -2.57
N GLU A 12 -8.60 -5.91 -1.46
CA GLU A 12 -8.10 -6.40 -0.17
C GLU A 12 -7.68 -7.87 -0.24
N LEU A 13 -8.50 -8.71 -0.87
CA LEU A 13 -8.20 -10.14 -1.02
C LEU A 13 -6.96 -10.39 -1.88
N LEU A 14 -6.77 -9.61 -2.94
CA LEU A 14 -5.57 -9.71 -3.77
C LEU A 14 -4.31 -9.40 -2.98
N VAL A 15 -4.34 -8.34 -2.18
CA VAL A 15 -3.21 -7.93 -1.35
C VAL A 15 -2.95 -8.96 -0.25
N GLU A 16 -4.01 -9.41 0.43
CA GLU A 16 -3.90 -10.41 1.49
C GLU A 16 -3.24 -11.69 0.97
N ALA A 17 -3.69 -12.19 -0.18
CA ALA A 17 -3.11 -13.38 -0.81
C ALA A 17 -1.64 -13.19 -1.14
N PHE A 18 -1.26 -12.04 -1.68
CA PHE A 18 0.13 -11.72 -1.99
C PHE A 18 0.99 -11.70 -0.71
N LEU A 19 0.52 -11.02 0.33
CA LEU A 19 1.25 -10.91 1.59
C LEU A 19 1.42 -12.26 2.28
N GLU A 20 0.39 -13.09 2.29
CA GLU A 20 0.47 -14.44 2.86
C GLU A 20 1.48 -15.31 2.11
N ASP A 21 1.55 -15.15 0.81
CA ASP A 21 2.46 -15.91 -0.05
C ASP A 21 3.93 -15.55 0.22
N LEU A 22 4.20 -14.36 0.74
CA LEU A 22 5.54 -13.92 1.15
C LEU A 22 6.01 -14.57 2.46
N LYS A 23 5.10 -15.21 3.19
CA LYS A 23 5.37 -15.84 4.50
C LYS A 23 6.05 -14.88 5.49
N PRO A 24 5.44 -13.73 5.78
CA PRO A 24 6.03 -12.79 6.72
C PRO A 24 6.16 -13.39 8.13
N SER A 25 7.08 -12.86 8.92
CA SER A 25 7.25 -13.29 10.32
C SER A 25 6.06 -12.90 11.18
N ARG A 26 5.40 -11.80 10.84
CA ARG A 26 4.17 -11.34 11.49
C ARG A 26 3.19 -10.86 10.43
N PHE A 27 1.92 -11.16 10.64
CA PHE A 27 0.84 -10.70 9.76
C PHE A 27 -0.38 -10.42 10.63
N VAL A 28 -0.83 -9.17 10.62
CA VAL A 28 -2.01 -8.74 11.38
C VAL A 28 -2.93 -7.99 10.45
N LYS A 29 -4.18 -8.41 10.42
CA LYS A 29 -5.24 -7.71 9.70
C LYS A 29 -5.91 -6.72 10.63
N ALA A 30 -6.09 -5.48 10.15
CA ALA A 30 -6.83 -4.48 10.90
C ALA A 30 -8.32 -4.83 10.89
N GLU A 31 -8.91 -4.93 12.07
CA GLU A 31 -10.33 -5.25 12.24
C GLU A 31 -11.20 -4.01 12.45
N SER A 32 -10.58 -2.87 12.67
CA SER A 32 -11.27 -1.61 12.95
C SER A 32 -11.18 -0.67 11.75
N GLU A 33 -12.31 -0.13 11.31
CA GLU A 33 -12.36 0.88 10.26
C GLU A 33 -11.72 2.21 10.68
N ASN A 34 -11.41 2.37 11.96
CA ASN A 34 -10.80 3.57 12.50
C ASN A 34 -9.27 3.57 12.41
N LEU A 35 -8.68 2.49 11.92
CA LEU A 35 -7.23 2.42 11.71
C LEU A 35 -6.88 2.90 10.31
N ASP A 36 -5.74 3.59 10.19
CA ASP A 36 -5.28 4.19 8.94
C ASP A 36 -4.56 3.19 8.02
N PHE A 37 -4.65 1.90 8.33
CA PHE A 37 -4.03 0.85 7.55
C PHE A 37 -4.90 -0.41 7.57
N ASP A 38 -4.74 -1.24 6.56
CA ASP A 38 -5.49 -2.48 6.42
C ASP A 38 -4.77 -3.67 7.01
N PHE A 39 -3.44 -3.68 6.94
CA PHE A 39 -2.61 -4.76 7.48
C PHE A 39 -1.34 -4.19 8.11
N VAL A 40 -0.76 -4.95 9.04
CA VAL A 40 0.61 -4.75 9.51
C VAL A 40 1.36 -6.05 9.26
N VAL A 41 2.52 -5.95 8.65
CA VAL A 41 3.37 -7.11 8.39
C VAL A 41 4.78 -6.84 8.91
N ALA A 42 5.50 -7.90 9.21
CA ALA A 42 6.91 -7.81 9.60
C ALA A 42 7.72 -8.86 8.86
N PHE A 43 8.88 -8.43 8.39
CA PHE A 43 9.85 -9.31 7.73
C PHE A 43 11.13 -9.37 8.54
N LYS A 44 11.76 -10.53 8.53
CA LYS A 44 13.00 -10.75 9.25
C LYS A 44 14.16 -10.05 8.54
N LYS A 45 14.87 -9.22 9.29
CA LYS A 45 16.10 -8.58 8.80
C LYS A 45 17.28 -9.55 8.84
N PRO A 46 18.35 -9.29 8.07
CA PRO A 46 19.55 -10.14 8.10
C PRO A 46 20.17 -10.26 9.49
N ASP A 47 20.02 -9.24 10.35
CA ASP A 47 20.55 -9.25 11.73
C ASP A 47 19.67 -10.03 12.72
N GLY A 48 18.54 -10.58 12.26
CA GLY A 48 17.61 -11.33 13.11
C GLY A 48 16.46 -10.50 13.69
N GLY A 49 16.53 -9.18 13.59
CA GLY A 49 15.42 -8.31 14.00
C GLY A 49 14.26 -8.34 13.02
N LEU A 50 13.16 -7.66 13.36
CA LEU A 50 11.99 -7.56 12.51
C LEU A 50 11.82 -6.14 11.99
N LYS A 51 11.49 -6.02 10.70
CA LYS A 51 11.08 -4.77 10.08
C LYS A 51 9.56 -4.78 9.93
N TYR A 52 8.89 -3.90 10.64
CA TYR A 52 7.44 -3.73 10.57
C TYR A 52 7.07 -2.69 9.53
N CYS A 53 5.97 -2.92 8.83
CA CYS A 53 5.39 -1.92 7.95
C CYS A 53 3.86 -2.00 7.97
N ALA A 54 3.24 -0.85 7.79
CA ALA A 54 1.80 -0.74 7.63
C ALA A 54 1.44 -0.85 6.16
N ILE A 55 0.32 -1.47 5.86
CA ILE A 55 -0.17 -1.68 4.51
C ILE A 55 -1.52 -0.99 4.34
N GLU A 56 -1.61 -0.11 3.38
CA GLU A 56 -2.85 0.52 2.94
C GLU A 56 -3.23 -0.05 1.58
N VAL A 57 -4.48 -0.47 1.42
CA VAL A 57 -4.98 -1.04 0.16
C VAL A 57 -5.86 -0.03 -0.53
N MET A 58 -5.55 0.26 -1.77
CA MET A 58 -6.35 1.12 -2.64
C MET A 58 -6.62 0.40 -3.96
N GLN A 59 -7.57 0.90 -4.73
CA GLN A 59 -7.82 0.36 -6.05
C GLN A 59 -7.85 1.46 -7.10
N THR A 60 -7.55 1.11 -8.33
CA THR A 60 -7.56 2.03 -9.45
C THR A 60 -8.06 1.34 -10.70
N ASP A 61 -8.57 2.13 -11.63
CA ASP A 61 -8.87 1.69 -12.99
C ASP A 61 -7.71 1.98 -13.94
N SER A 62 -6.82 2.91 -13.56
CA SER A 62 -5.66 3.26 -14.38
C SER A 62 -4.64 4.05 -13.57
N LEU A 63 -3.36 3.88 -13.93
CA LEU A 63 -2.27 4.71 -13.42
C LEU A 63 -1.96 5.82 -14.42
N ILE A 64 -1.40 6.93 -13.93
CA ILE A 64 -0.95 8.05 -14.75
C ILE A 64 0.57 8.06 -14.73
N ASN A 65 1.21 7.69 -15.85
CA ASN A 65 2.67 7.64 -15.98
C ASN A 65 3.34 6.82 -14.86
N GLY A 66 2.75 5.68 -14.50
CA GLY A 66 3.29 4.82 -13.46
C GLY A 66 3.04 5.32 -12.04
N GLU A 67 2.23 6.35 -11.87
CA GLU A 67 1.90 6.91 -10.57
C GLU A 67 0.41 6.74 -10.25
N PHE A 68 0.12 6.47 -8.98
CA PHE A 68 -1.24 6.43 -8.49
C PHE A 68 -1.59 7.79 -7.88
N HIS A 69 -2.65 8.42 -8.41
CA HIS A 69 -3.16 9.71 -7.94
C HIS A 69 -4.39 9.49 -7.07
N PHE A 70 -4.42 10.14 -5.92
CA PHE A 70 -5.56 10.03 -5.02
C PHE A 70 -5.69 11.29 -4.14
N MET A 71 -6.86 11.41 -3.51
CA MET A 71 -7.12 12.49 -2.56
C MET A 71 -6.89 11.99 -1.15
N THR A 72 -6.22 12.78 -0.33
CA THR A 72 -5.98 12.42 1.07
C THR A 72 -6.05 13.64 1.97
N GLY A 73 -6.36 13.44 3.24
CA GLY A 73 -6.34 14.49 4.24
C GLY A 73 -4.92 14.74 4.76
N ARG A 74 -4.68 15.93 5.30
CA ARG A 74 -3.37 16.32 5.82
C ARG A 74 -2.86 15.38 6.92
N TRP A 75 -3.72 15.00 7.84
CA TRP A 75 -3.33 14.11 8.94
C TRP A 75 -2.94 12.72 8.43
N SER A 76 -3.54 12.24 7.34
CA SER A 76 -3.16 10.98 6.72
C SER A 76 -1.76 11.05 6.13
N ILE A 77 -1.38 12.21 5.55
CA ILE A 77 -0.01 12.43 5.06
C ILE A 77 0.97 12.37 6.24
N ASP A 78 0.64 13.00 7.36
CA ASP A 78 1.48 12.98 8.55
C ASP A 78 1.60 11.56 9.12
N ALA A 79 0.53 10.78 9.10
CA ALA A 79 0.55 9.38 9.52
C ALA A 79 1.44 8.52 8.61
N PHE A 80 1.45 8.80 7.30
CA PHE A 80 2.32 8.11 6.35
C PHE A 80 3.80 8.37 6.60
N ASN A 81 4.13 9.48 7.27
CA ASN A 81 5.50 9.86 7.61
C ASN A 81 5.91 9.41 9.01
N SER A 82 5.16 8.50 9.62
CA SER A 82 5.48 7.94 10.93
C SER A 82 6.73 7.07 10.89
N ASN A 83 7.22 6.67 12.09
CA ASN A 83 8.41 5.83 12.22
C ASN A 83 8.26 4.43 11.59
N MET A 84 7.02 3.98 11.38
CA MET A 84 6.74 2.72 10.71
C MET A 84 6.47 3.01 9.24
N PRO A 85 7.27 2.44 8.29
CA PRO A 85 7.01 2.64 6.88
C PRO A 85 5.61 2.19 6.50
N THR A 86 4.95 2.98 5.65
CA THR A 86 3.65 2.63 5.08
C THR A 86 3.81 2.33 3.60
N ILE A 87 3.29 1.19 3.20
CA ILE A 87 3.28 0.74 1.81
C ILE A 87 1.85 0.83 1.31
N ILE A 88 1.67 1.50 0.18
CA ILE A 88 0.38 1.61 -0.48
C ILE A 88 0.33 0.57 -1.58
N PHE A 89 -0.56 -0.40 -1.44
CA PHE A 89 -0.86 -1.33 -2.51
C PHE A 89 -2.03 -0.79 -3.33
N VAL A 90 -1.87 -0.83 -4.64
CA VAL A 90 -2.88 -0.35 -5.58
C VAL A 90 -3.27 -1.51 -6.47
N ALA A 91 -4.51 -1.94 -6.37
CA ALA A 91 -5.03 -3.05 -7.16
C ALA A 91 -5.80 -2.54 -8.36
N ASP A 92 -5.43 -3.01 -9.54
CA ASP A 92 -6.22 -2.87 -10.76
C ASP A 92 -7.04 -4.15 -10.90
N THR A 93 -8.27 -4.10 -10.41
CA THR A 93 -9.14 -5.29 -10.38
C THR A 93 -9.66 -5.68 -11.75
N LYS A 94 -9.63 -4.78 -12.73
CA LYS A 94 -10.02 -5.09 -14.10
C LYS A 94 -8.98 -5.96 -14.79
N ARG A 95 -7.69 -5.67 -14.56
CA ARG A 95 -6.57 -6.37 -15.17
C ARG A 95 -5.93 -7.41 -14.25
N ASN A 96 -6.45 -7.56 -13.04
CA ASN A 96 -5.87 -8.44 -12.02
C ASN A 96 -4.38 -8.15 -11.77
N GLN A 97 -4.02 -6.87 -11.77
CA GLN A 97 -2.66 -6.43 -11.51
C GLN A 97 -2.56 -5.76 -10.15
N LEU A 98 -1.41 -5.91 -9.52
CA LEU A 98 -1.13 -5.33 -8.23
C LEU A 98 0.14 -4.49 -8.33
N TYR A 99 0.07 -3.28 -7.76
CA TYR A 99 1.19 -2.36 -7.71
C TYR A 99 1.45 -1.99 -6.26
N TYR A 100 2.66 -1.55 -5.94
CA TYR A 100 2.95 -1.01 -4.64
C TYR A 100 3.78 0.27 -4.76
N GLY A 101 3.65 1.15 -3.76
CA GLY A 101 4.45 2.36 -3.63
C GLY A 101 4.67 2.67 -2.16
N PHE A 102 5.74 3.41 -1.88
CA PHE A 102 6.06 3.81 -0.52
C PHE A 102 5.44 5.16 -0.21
N ALA A 103 4.72 5.25 0.90
CA ALA A 103 4.08 6.49 1.32
C ALA A 103 5.10 7.62 1.53
N SER A 104 6.34 7.29 1.89
CA SER A 104 7.42 8.27 2.00
C SER A 104 7.76 8.98 0.69
N ARG A 105 7.33 8.44 -0.45
CA ARG A 105 7.55 9.03 -1.77
C ARG A 105 6.34 9.75 -2.32
N ILE A 106 5.30 9.92 -1.51
CA ILE A 106 4.13 10.70 -1.90
C ILE A 106 4.55 12.13 -2.15
N LYS A 107 4.05 12.70 -3.25
CA LYS A 107 4.24 14.11 -3.57
C LYS A 107 2.88 14.78 -3.73
N THR A 108 2.77 16.01 -3.23
CA THR A 108 1.57 16.82 -3.38
C THR A 108 1.53 17.41 -4.78
N ILE A 109 0.43 17.20 -5.51
CA ILE A 109 0.22 17.75 -6.85
C ILE A 109 -0.51 19.09 -6.73
N HIS A 110 -1.60 19.11 -5.97
CA HIS A 110 -2.37 20.31 -5.73
C HIS A 110 -2.66 20.47 -4.25
N ALA A 111 -2.34 21.65 -3.71
CA ALA A 111 -2.78 22.04 -2.37
C ALA A 111 -4.29 22.27 -2.39
N ALA A 112 -4.93 21.80 -1.35
CA ALA A 112 -6.36 21.80 -1.04
C ALA A 112 -7.33 22.53 -1.97
N HIS A 113 -8.14 21.79 -2.69
CA HIS A 113 -9.34 22.31 -3.33
C HIS A 113 -10.45 22.59 -2.32
N LYS A 114 -10.44 21.89 -1.19
CA LYS A 114 -11.34 22.08 -0.06
C LYS A 114 -10.54 21.91 1.21
N ALA A 115 -10.98 22.55 2.28
CA ALA A 115 -10.29 22.52 3.56
C ALA A 115 -9.89 21.10 3.97
N GLY A 116 -8.59 20.85 4.10
CA GLY A 116 -8.05 19.61 4.62
C GLY A 116 -7.76 18.50 3.62
N PHE A 117 -8.02 18.67 2.32
CA PHE A 117 -7.75 17.65 1.31
C PHE A 117 -6.70 18.09 0.29
N PHE A 118 -5.88 17.14 -0.13
CA PHE A 118 -4.80 17.34 -1.10
C PHE A 118 -4.89 16.28 -2.19
N GLU A 119 -4.59 16.66 -3.42
CA GLU A 119 -4.33 15.67 -4.46
C GLU A 119 -2.85 15.30 -4.38
N VAL A 120 -2.58 14.01 -4.29
CA VAL A 120 -1.22 13.48 -4.15
C VAL A 120 -0.99 12.37 -5.17
N ALA A 121 0.28 12.09 -5.43
CA ALA A 121 0.68 10.98 -6.27
C ALA A 121 1.78 10.18 -5.60
N VAL A 122 1.76 8.87 -5.80
CA VAL A 122 2.81 7.98 -5.34
C VAL A 122 3.34 7.17 -6.53
N PRO A 123 4.68 7.13 -6.74
CA PRO A 123 5.26 6.26 -7.76
C PRO A 123 4.99 4.80 -7.41
N THR A 124 4.65 3.98 -8.40
CA THR A 124 4.30 2.59 -8.18
C THR A 124 5.21 1.65 -8.96
N THR A 125 5.34 0.44 -8.44
CA THR A 125 6.05 -0.67 -9.06
C THR A 125 5.08 -1.83 -9.22
N LEU A 126 5.05 -2.44 -10.39
CA LEU A 126 4.24 -3.63 -10.64
C LEU A 126 4.77 -4.80 -9.83
N VAL A 127 3.87 -5.49 -9.15
CA VAL A 127 4.19 -6.73 -8.45
C VAL A 127 4.01 -7.88 -9.43
N GLY A 128 5.10 -8.47 -9.84
CA GLY A 128 5.06 -9.65 -10.70
C GLY A 128 4.87 -10.94 -9.91
N PRO A 129 4.48 -12.04 -10.58
CA PRO A 129 4.19 -13.32 -9.93
C PRO A 129 5.44 -14.15 -9.63
N SER A 130 6.62 -13.77 -10.12
CA SER A 130 7.81 -14.60 -9.99
C SER A 130 8.40 -14.55 -8.58
N PRO A 131 9.16 -15.58 -8.15
CA PRO A 131 9.88 -15.53 -6.89
C PRO A 131 10.85 -14.34 -6.80
N ASP A 132 11.46 -13.95 -7.91
CA ASP A 132 12.35 -12.78 -7.95
C ASP A 132 11.61 -11.48 -7.67
N ASP A 133 10.40 -11.32 -8.20
CA ASP A 133 9.58 -10.14 -7.94
C ASP A 133 9.21 -10.03 -6.46
N LYS A 134 8.85 -11.15 -5.85
CA LYS A 134 8.55 -11.23 -4.42
C LYS A 134 9.77 -10.87 -3.57
N ARG A 135 10.92 -11.39 -3.93
CA ARG A 135 12.19 -11.08 -3.26
C ARG A 135 12.52 -9.59 -3.35
N ARG A 136 12.34 -8.99 -4.52
CA ARG A 136 12.58 -7.55 -4.72
C ARG A 136 11.67 -6.71 -3.84
N PHE A 137 10.40 -7.11 -3.70
CA PHE A 137 9.48 -6.42 -2.80
C PHE A 137 9.98 -6.45 -1.36
N VAL A 138 10.33 -7.64 -0.85
CA VAL A 138 10.82 -7.80 0.52
C VAL A 138 12.11 -7.00 0.73
N GLU A 139 13.04 -7.04 -0.21
CA GLU A 139 14.27 -6.25 -0.15
C GLU A 139 13.98 -4.75 -0.08
N ALA A 140 13.03 -4.28 -0.90
CA ALA A 140 12.63 -2.87 -0.89
C ALA A 140 12.05 -2.46 0.47
N VAL A 141 11.25 -3.33 1.10
CA VAL A 141 10.72 -3.09 2.44
C VAL A 141 11.84 -3.03 3.47
N LEU A 142 12.77 -3.97 3.43
CA LEU A 142 13.88 -4.03 4.38
C LEU A 142 14.81 -2.82 4.27
N ASN A 143 14.91 -2.23 3.10
CA ASN A 143 15.75 -1.06 2.83
C ASN A 143 15.00 0.28 2.96
N SER A 144 13.74 0.23 3.31
CA SER A 144 12.93 1.44 3.43
C SER A 144 13.15 2.19 4.75
#